data_87c39ae4fad3762e92e50b31c0ce8374
#
_entry.id   87c39ae4fad3762e92e50b31c0ce8374
#
_cell.length_a   1.000
_cell.length_b   1.000
_cell.length_c   1.000
_cell.angle_alpha   90.00
_cell.angle_beta   90.00
_cell.angle_gamma   90.00
#
_symmetry.space_group_name_H-M   'P 1'
#
loop_
_entity.id
_entity.type
_entity.pdbx_description
1 polymer ?
#
loop_
_entity_poly.entity_id
_entity_poly.type
_entity_poly.pdbx_seq_one_letter_code
_entity_poly.pdbx_strand_id
1 'polypeptide(L)'
;MAPTTALTADQALARLHELTVVDVRTPGEYVSGHLPGAHNIPLDHLDAALPALKTAAGRGDLLIVCASGARSATACRRLADQGIAAATLTGGTTAWTQLGHDTHRSVGARSPWAMDRQVRLTAGTMVLTGLIAGRRWNAARWLSAGVAGGLVFSALTNTCGLAKLLAKLPHNQPEATDLDAALAALTG
;
A
#
# COMPACT_ATOMS: atom_id res chain seq x y z
N MET A 1 -2.16 17.52 -18.69
CA MET A 1 -1.77 16.72 -17.51
C MET A 1 -0.73 17.53 -16.74
N ALA A 2 -1.05 17.96 -15.54
CA ALA A 2 -0.02 18.56 -14.67
C ALA A 2 1.04 17.48 -14.34
N PRO A 3 2.34 17.80 -14.39
CA PRO A 3 3.38 16.85 -14.02
C PRO A 3 3.20 16.49 -12.54
N THR A 4 3.15 15.19 -12.24
CA THR A 4 3.17 14.71 -10.86
C THR A 4 4.53 15.10 -10.27
N THR A 5 4.55 15.98 -9.29
CA THR A 5 5.78 16.39 -8.59
C THR A 5 6.28 15.20 -7.77
N ALA A 6 7.56 14.88 -7.89
CA ALA A 6 8.18 13.82 -7.09
C ALA A 6 9.19 14.46 -6.14
N LEU A 7 9.12 14.10 -4.86
CA LEU A 7 10.06 14.52 -3.82
C LEU A 7 11.00 13.36 -3.47
N THR A 8 12.27 13.63 -3.26
CA THR A 8 13.18 12.68 -2.61
C THR A 8 12.88 12.59 -1.11
N ALA A 9 13.39 11.56 -0.43
CA ALA A 9 13.17 11.40 1.00
C ALA A 9 13.73 12.58 1.81
N ASP A 10 14.91 13.09 1.44
CA ASP A 10 15.52 14.25 2.11
C ASP A 10 14.73 15.54 1.89
N GLN A 11 14.20 15.75 0.67
CA GLN A 11 13.34 16.90 0.36
C GLN A 11 12.03 16.83 1.15
N ALA A 12 11.45 15.63 1.25
CA ALA A 12 10.22 15.42 2.02
C ALA A 12 10.48 15.61 3.53
N LEU A 13 11.61 15.10 4.06
CA LEU A 13 11.99 15.28 5.47
C LEU A 13 12.12 16.76 5.83
N ALA A 14 12.82 17.55 5.00
CA ALA A 14 13.04 18.98 5.24
C ALA A 14 11.74 19.78 5.34
N ARG A 15 10.68 19.32 4.69
CA ARG A 15 9.37 19.99 4.62
C ARG A 15 8.25 19.20 5.28
N LEU A 16 8.56 18.16 6.06
CA LEU A 16 7.57 17.20 6.56
C LEU A 16 6.46 17.89 7.39
N HIS A 17 6.81 18.96 8.11
CA HIS A 17 5.87 19.75 8.91
C HIS A 17 4.92 20.63 8.10
N GLU A 18 5.22 20.87 6.81
CA GLU A 18 4.38 21.62 5.87
C GLU A 18 3.48 20.69 5.03
N LEU A 19 3.82 19.40 5.01
CA LEU A 19 3.19 18.43 4.13
C LEU A 19 2.09 17.65 4.86
N THR A 20 0.93 17.52 4.22
CA THR A 20 -0.05 16.52 4.64
C THR A 20 0.32 15.18 3.98
N VAL A 21 0.80 14.24 4.79
CA VAL A 21 1.28 12.93 4.31
C VAL A 21 0.15 11.92 4.29
N VAL A 22 -0.09 11.30 3.14
CA VAL A 22 -1.11 10.27 2.94
C VAL A 22 -0.47 8.98 2.47
N ASP A 23 -0.55 7.93 3.28
CA ASP A 23 -0.02 6.61 2.97
C ASP A 23 -1.11 5.74 2.35
N VAL A 24 -0.92 5.39 1.06
CA VAL A 24 -1.88 4.60 0.28
C VAL A 24 -1.60 3.09 0.31
N ARG A 25 -0.79 2.65 1.27
CA ARG A 25 -0.57 1.22 1.52
C ARG A 25 -1.74 0.60 2.28
N THR A 26 -1.72 -0.73 2.37
CA THR A 26 -2.68 -1.45 3.23
C THR A 26 -2.46 -1.09 4.70
N PRO A 27 -3.48 -1.22 5.56
CA PRO A 27 -3.36 -0.96 7.00
C PRO A 27 -2.22 -1.75 7.65
N GLY A 28 -2.05 -3.01 7.26
CA GLY A 28 -0.96 -3.85 7.78
C GLY A 28 0.43 -3.36 7.42
N GLU A 29 0.62 -2.83 6.19
CA GLU A 29 1.88 -2.19 5.80
C GLU A 29 2.11 -0.89 6.57
N TYR A 30 1.06 -0.10 6.77
CA TYR A 30 1.12 1.17 7.49
C TYR A 30 1.50 0.96 8.97
N VAL A 31 0.84 0.04 9.66
CA VAL A 31 1.10 -0.28 11.07
C VAL A 31 2.52 -0.82 11.28
N SER A 32 3.09 -1.52 10.30
CA SER A 32 4.47 -2.04 10.38
C SER A 32 5.54 -0.95 10.41
N GLY A 33 5.19 0.28 9.98
CA GLY A 33 6.04 1.47 9.99
C GLY A 33 5.64 2.43 8.88
N HIS A 34 5.37 3.69 9.23
CA HIS A 34 4.93 4.76 8.32
C HIS A 34 5.70 6.05 8.61
N LEU A 35 5.64 7.01 7.71
CA LEU A 35 6.24 8.33 7.90
C LEU A 35 5.57 9.04 9.07
N PRO A 36 6.30 9.85 9.86
CA PRO A 36 5.71 10.66 10.91
C PRO A 36 4.56 11.53 10.40
N GLY A 37 3.45 11.56 11.13
CA GLY A 37 2.27 12.34 10.76
C GLY A 37 1.47 11.83 9.56
N ALA A 38 1.80 10.68 9.00
CA ALA A 38 1.06 10.11 7.86
C ALA A 38 -0.33 9.60 8.27
N HIS A 39 -1.32 9.85 7.41
CA HIS A 39 -2.67 9.30 7.50
C HIS A 39 -2.81 8.12 6.55
N ASN A 40 -3.36 6.99 7.02
CA ASN A 40 -3.55 5.82 6.15
C ASN A 40 -4.88 5.89 5.40
N ILE A 41 -4.79 6.00 4.09
CA ILE A 41 -5.93 5.91 3.16
C ILE A 41 -5.54 4.94 2.06
N PRO A 42 -5.86 3.65 2.18
CA PRO A 42 -5.51 2.67 1.16
C PRO A 42 -5.99 3.05 -0.23
N LEU A 43 -5.21 2.73 -1.26
CA LEU A 43 -5.46 3.12 -2.65
C LEU A 43 -6.88 2.76 -3.13
N ASP A 44 -7.43 1.64 -2.61
CA ASP A 44 -8.78 1.18 -2.96
C ASP A 44 -9.90 2.04 -2.32
N HIS A 45 -9.57 2.85 -1.32
CA HIS A 45 -10.48 3.78 -0.64
C HIS A 45 -10.25 5.25 -1.05
N LEU A 46 -9.35 5.50 -2.00
CA LEU A 46 -8.97 6.86 -2.42
C LEU A 46 -10.17 7.67 -2.91
N ASP A 47 -11.08 7.02 -3.67
CA ASP A 47 -12.25 7.70 -4.24
C ASP A 47 -13.23 8.17 -3.16
N ALA A 48 -13.41 7.38 -2.09
CA ALA A 48 -14.22 7.78 -0.93
C ALA A 48 -13.59 8.94 -0.14
N ALA A 49 -12.26 9.07 -0.20
CA ALA A 49 -11.50 10.11 0.51
C ALA A 49 -11.36 11.42 -0.28
N LEU A 50 -11.81 11.49 -1.54
CA LEU A 50 -11.63 12.68 -2.39
C LEU A 50 -12.11 13.99 -1.74
N PRO A 51 -13.28 14.08 -1.07
CA PRO A 51 -13.70 15.32 -0.42
C PRO A 51 -12.72 15.80 0.65
N ALA A 52 -12.24 14.89 1.50
CA ALA A 52 -11.28 15.19 2.56
C ALA A 52 -9.92 15.60 1.98
N LEU A 53 -9.44 14.90 0.96
CA LEU A 53 -8.19 15.20 0.28
C LEU A 53 -8.25 16.55 -0.44
N LYS A 54 -9.39 16.93 -1.02
CA LYS A 54 -9.58 18.23 -1.62
C LYS A 54 -9.53 19.36 -0.57
N THR A 55 -10.12 19.14 0.59
CA THR A 55 -10.05 20.07 1.72
C THR A 55 -8.62 20.23 2.20
N ALA A 56 -7.89 19.11 2.40
CA ALA A 56 -6.50 19.12 2.82
C ALA A 56 -5.58 19.82 1.80
N ALA A 57 -5.78 19.57 0.49
CA ALA A 57 -5.03 20.22 -0.58
C ALA A 57 -5.26 21.75 -0.66
N GLY A 58 -6.39 22.23 -0.18
CA GLY A 58 -6.66 23.67 -0.06
C GLY A 58 -5.92 24.35 1.09
N ARG A 59 -5.35 23.56 2.03
CA ARG A 59 -4.63 24.06 3.21
C ARG A 59 -3.11 23.89 3.11
N GLY A 60 -2.64 22.98 2.27
CA GLY A 60 -1.20 22.71 2.12
C GLY A 60 -0.92 21.63 1.08
N ASP A 61 0.36 21.39 0.87
CA ASP A 61 0.83 20.42 -0.11
C ASP A 61 0.55 18.97 0.35
N LEU A 62 0.01 18.15 -0.53
CA LEU A 62 -0.20 16.73 -0.30
C LEU A 62 1.04 15.91 -0.73
N LEU A 63 1.53 15.05 0.15
CA LEU A 63 2.52 14.03 -0.16
C LEU A 63 1.90 12.65 -0.08
N ILE A 64 1.77 11.99 -1.21
CA ILE A 64 1.25 10.62 -1.29
C ILE A 64 2.41 9.64 -1.23
N VAL A 65 2.35 8.69 -0.32
CA VAL A 65 3.41 7.69 -0.12
C VAL A 65 2.89 6.27 -0.27
N CYS A 66 3.76 5.38 -0.72
CA CYS A 66 3.53 3.93 -0.69
C CYS A 66 4.88 3.21 -0.50
N ALA A 67 4.95 1.90 -0.64
CA ALA A 67 6.19 1.16 -0.42
C ALA A 67 7.32 1.57 -1.38
N SER A 68 7.06 1.66 -2.69
CA SER A 68 8.08 1.85 -3.74
C SER A 68 7.87 3.06 -4.64
N GLY A 69 6.77 3.80 -4.47
CA GLY A 69 6.40 4.92 -5.35
C GLY A 69 5.35 4.56 -6.43
N ALA A 70 5.14 3.29 -6.77
CA ALA A 70 4.24 2.91 -7.88
C ALA A 70 2.75 3.17 -7.57
N ARG A 71 2.27 2.77 -6.39
CA ARG A 71 0.87 3.01 -5.95
C ARG A 71 0.61 4.50 -5.73
N SER A 72 1.55 5.23 -5.14
CA SER A 72 1.43 6.67 -4.92
C SER A 72 1.41 7.45 -6.23
N ALA A 73 2.20 7.08 -7.23
CA ALA A 73 2.12 7.66 -8.56
C ALA A 73 0.75 7.42 -9.22
N THR A 74 0.15 6.24 -9.01
CA THR A 74 -1.22 5.96 -9.48
C THR A 74 -2.26 6.82 -8.74
N ALA A 75 -2.12 6.96 -7.41
CA ALA A 75 -2.97 7.83 -6.62
C ALA A 75 -2.87 9.30 -7.07
N CYS A 76 -1.65 9.82 -7.27
CA CYS A 76 -1.44 11.19 -7.75
C CYS A 76 -2.09 11.44 -9.11
N ARG A 77 -2.05 10.49 -10.05
CA ARG A 77 -2.76 10.62 -11.32
C ARG A 77 -4.27 10.72 -11.13
N ARG A 78 -4.86 9.82 -10.30
CA ARG A 78 -6.31 9.88 -9.99
C ARG A 78 -6.71 11.20 -9.33
N LEU A 79 -5.88 11.71 -8.41
CA LEU A 79 -6.10 13.01 -7.77
C LEU A 79 -6.01 14.17 -8.78
N ALA A 80 -5.03 14.14 -9.68
CA ALA A 80 -4.88 15.14 -10.74
C ALA A 80 -6.08 15.17 -11.70
N ASP A 81 -6.67 14.00 -12.01
CA ASP A 81 -7.90 13.91 -12.82
C ASP A 81 -9.11 14.57 -12.10
N GLN A 82 -9.05 14.70 -10.78
CA GLN A 82 -10.03 15.41 -9.94
C GLN A 82 -9.63 16.87 -9.61
N GLY A 83 -8.56 17.39 -10.25
CA GLY A 83 -8.05 18.73 -10.02
C GLY A 83 -7.34 18.92 -8.67
N ILE A 84 -6.92 17.83 -8.02
CA ILE A 84 -6.18 17.84 -6.75
C ILE A 84 -4.69 17.67 -7.04
N ALA A 85 -3.88 18.69 -6.72
CA ALA A 85 -2.43 18.61 -6.84
C ALA A 85 -1.84 17.77 -5.69
N ALA A 86 -0.94 16.85 -6.01
CA ALA A 86 -0.25 16.03 -5.01
C ALA A 86 1.13 15.62 -5.51
N ALA A 87 2.08 15.54 -4.60
CA ALA A 87 3.42 15.01 -4.85
C ALA A 87 3.51 13.53 -4.45
N THR A 88 4.46 12.79 -5.04
CA THR A 88 4.79 11.42 -4.65
C THR A 88 6.18 11.34 -4.06
N LEU A 89 6.40 10.41 -3.12
CA LEU A 89 7.72 10.12 -2.57
C LEU A 89 8.48 9.16 -3.48
N THR A 90 9.60 9.60 -4.02
CA THR A 90 10.49 8.79 -4.86
C THR A 90 11.02 7.60 -4.06
N GLY A 91 10.82 6.38 -4.58
CA GLY A 91 11.22 5.15 -3.89
C GLY A 91 10.38 4.79 -2.66
N GLY A 92 9.39 5.64 -2.31
CA GLY A 92 8.42 5.39 -1.25
C GLY A 92 9.03 5.20 0.14
N THR A 93 8.30 4.52 1.03
CA THR A 93 8.77 4.22 2.40
C THR A 93 10.01 3.33 2.42
N THR A 94 10.28 2.58 1.36
CA THR A 94 11.51 1.77 1.24
C THR A 94 12.74 2.68 1.16
N ALA A 95 12.74 3.70 0.29
CA ALA A 95 13.84 4.65 0.20
C ALA A 95 13.99 5.46 1.50
N TRP A 96 12.86 5.86 2.12
CA TRP A 96 12.84 6.55 3.40
C TRP A 96 13.59 5.78 4.49
N THR A 97 13.28 4.49 4.65
CA THR A 97 13.93 3.63 5.65
C THR A 97 15.37 3.28 5.31
N GLN A 98 15.71 3.13 4.01
CA GLN A 98 17.10 2.87 3.57
C GLN A 98 18.04 4.05 3.88
N LEU A 99 17.53 5.27 3.86
CA LEU A 99 18.29 6.47 4.26
C LEU A 99 18.35 6.66 5.78
N GLY A 100 17.74 5.75 6.57
CA GLY A 100 17.79 5.79 8.02
C GLY A 100 16.83 6.79 8.67
N HIS A 101 15.86 7.32 7.91
CA HIS A 101 14.87 8.22 8.48
C HIS A 101 13.88 7.48 9.39
N ASP A 102 13.45 8.15 10.46
CA ASP A 102 12.54 7.59 11.45
C ASP A 102 11.19 7.23 10.87
N THR A 103 10.66 6.12 11.34
CA THR A 103 9.28 5.68 11.06
C THR A 103 8.52 5.51 12.35
N HIS A 104 7.26 5.95 12.36
CA HIS A 104 6.36 5.67 13.46
C HIS A 104 5.75 4.28 13.29
N ARG A 105 5.62 3.56 14.40
CA ARG A 105 4.90 2.29 14.47
C ARG A 105 3.75 2.45 15.43
N SER A 106 2.57 1.99 15.08
CA SER A 106 1.43 2.00 15.99
C SER A 106 1.70 1.03 17.14
N VAL A 107 1.88 1.57 18.33
CA VAL A 107 2.15 0.78 19.55
C VAL A 107 0.90 -0.02 19.90
N GLY A 108 1.03 -1.35 20.01
CA GLY A 108 -0.07 -2.25 20.42
C GLY A 108 -0.92 -2.84 19.32
N ALA A 109 -0.84 -2.37 18.07
CA ALA A 109 -1.48 -3.03 16.96
C ALA A 109 -0.68 -4.29 16.58
N ARG A 110 -1.34 -5.46 16.59
CA ARG A 110 -0.76 -6.67 15.99
C ARG A 110 -0.60 -6.38 14.51
N SER A 111 0.64 -6.09 14.09
CA SER A 111 0.95 -5.89 12.67
C SER A 111 0.57 -7.17 11.93
N PRO A 112 -0.44 -7.14 11.06
CA PRO A 112 -0.68 -8.29 10.18
C PRO A 112 0.60 -8.50 9.36
N TRP A 113 0.89 -9.75 9.06
CA TRP A 113 2.06 -10.04 8.23
C TRP A 113 2.02 -9.23 6.95
N ALA A 114 3.17 -8.68 6.55
CA ALA A 114 3.30 -7.97 5.28
C ALA A 114 2.67 -8.79 4.15
N MET A 115 1.93 -8.14 3.25
CA MET A 115 1.20 -8.80 2.17
C MET A 115 2.08 -9.77 1.37
N ASP A 116 3.33 -9.39 1.10
CA ASP A 116 4.31 -10.23 0.43
C ASP A 116 4.59 -11.54 1.19
N ARG A 117 4.71 -11.49 2.53
CA ARG A 117 4.87 -12.68 3.37
C ARG A 117 3.63 -13.56 3.37
N GLN A 118 2.43 -12.98 3.37
CA GLN A 118 1.17 -13.71 3.27
C GLN A 118 1.07 -14.43 1.92
N VAL A 119 1.40 -13.73 0.82
CA VAL A 119 1.41 -14.30 -0.53
C VAL A 119 2.39 -15.47 -0.63
N ARG A 120 3.62 -15.30 -0.16
CA ARG A 120 4.65 -16.37 -0.19
C ARG A 120 4.22 -17.59 0.62
N LEU A 121 3.68 -17.38 1.82
CA LEU A 121 3.21 -18.49 2.66
C LEU A 121 2.05 -19.21 1.97
N THR A 122 1.04 -18.50 1.52
CA THR A 122 -0.15 -19.09 0.89
C THR A 122 0.22 -19.83 -0.40
N ALA A 123 0.98 -19.21 -1.29
CA ALA A 123 1.42 -19.83 -2.53
C ALA A 123 2.32 -21.05 -2.27
N GLY A 124 3.28 -20.93 -1.36
CA GLY A 124 4.17 -22.03 -0.97
C GLY A 124 3.41 -23.21 -0.36
N THR A 125 2.44 -22.94 0.53
CA THR A 125 1.60 -23.98 1.12
C THR A 125 0.75 -24.69 0.08
N MET A 126 0.14 -23.95 -0.86
CA MET A 126 -0.65 -24.54 -1.95
C MET A 126 0.20 -25.42 -2.86
N VAL A 127 1.41 -24.98 -3.23
CA VAL A 127 2.34 -25.77 -4.04
C VAL A 127 2.75 -27.04 -3.28
N LEU A 128 3.15 -26.92 -2.01
CA LEU A 128 3.56 -28.06 -1.19
C LEU A 128 2.42 -29.06 -1.02
N THR A 129 1.21 -28.59 -0.72
CA THR A 129 0.01 -29.44 -0.60
C THR A 129 -0.28 -30.18 -1.90
N GLY A 130 -0.23 -29.48 -3.05
CA GLY A 130 -0.45 -30.10 -4.35
C GLY A 130 0.59 -31.14 -4.72
N LEU A 131 1.87 -30.95 -4.33
CA LEU A 131 2.93 -31.94 -4.54
C LEU A 131 2.77 -33.17 -3.64
N ILE A 132 2.45 -32.98 -2.36
CA ILE A 132 2.25 -34.09 -1.40
C ILE A 132 1.02 -34.91 -1.79
N ALA A 133 -0.11 -34.25 -2.02
CA ALA A 133 -1.35 -34.91 -2.45
C ALA A 133 -1.21 -35.55 -3.83
N GLY A 134 -0.41 -34.96 -4.73
CA GLY A 134 -0.10 -35.48 -6.05
C GLY A 134 0.65 -36.81 -6.06
N ARG A 135 1.18 -37.25 -4.91
CA ARG A 135 1.73 -38.62 -4.74
C ARG A 135 0.63 -39.68 -4.74
N ARG A 136 -0.58 -39.29 -4.32
CA ARG A 136 -1.75 -40.19 -4.21
C ARG A 136 -2.75 -39.95 -5.33
N TRP A 137 -2.94 -38.68 -5.75
CA TRP A 137 -3.91 -38.25 -6.78
C TRP A 137 -3.22 -37.36 -7.81
N ASN A 138 -2.99 -37.88 -9.01
CA ASN A 138 -2.28 -37.14 -10.08
C ASN A 138 -2.90 -35.78 -10.39
N ALA A 139 -4.22 -35.64 -10.25
CA ALA A 139 -4.92 -34.38 -10.48
C ALA A 139 -4.45 -33.26 -9.52
N ALA A 140 -4.00 -33.58 -8.30
CA ALA A 140 -3.54 -32.59 -7.32
C ALA A 140 -2.25 -31.87 -7.78
N ARG A 141 -1.47 -32.46 -8.70
CA ARG A 141 -0.27 -31.79 -9.27
C ARG A 141 -0.62 -30.57 -10.09
N TRP A 142 -1.81 -30.54 -10.70
CA TRP A 142 -2.27 -29.38 -11.47
C TRP A 142 -2.50 -28.15 -10.58
N LEU A 143 -2.79 -28.35 -9.28
CA LEU A 143 -2.85 -27.23 -8.32
C LEU A 143 -1.48 -26.56 -8.20
N SER A 144 -0.41 -27.33 -8.01
CA SER A 144 0.95 -26.80 -7.93
C SER A 144 1.37 -26.11 -9.24
N ALA A 145 1.07 -26.72 -10.39
CA ALA A 145 1.37 -26.14 -11.68
C ALA A 145 0.62 -24.82 -11.92
N GLY A 146 -0.67 -24.74 -11.55
CA GLY A 146 -1.48 -23.54 -11.66
C GLY A 146 -0.95 -22.40 -10.80
N VAL A 147 -0.61 -22.68 -9.53
CA VAL A 147 -0.03 -21.67 -8.63
C VAL A 147 1.33 -21.20 -9.14
N ALA A 148 2.22 -22.12 -9.57
CA ALA A 148 3.52 -21.78 -10.11
C ALA A 148 3.40 -20.92 -11.39
N GLY A 149 2.52 -21.30 -12.33
CA GLY A 149 2.22 -20.51 -13.54
C GLY A 149 1.67 -19.13 -13.21
N GLY A 150 0.77 -19.02 -12.23
CA GLY A 150 0.25 -17.76 -11.74
C GLY A 150 1.32 -16.84 -11.14
N LEU A 151 2.31 -17.39 -10.44
CA LEU A 151 3.44 -16.63 -9.91
C LEU A 151 4.35 -16.10 -11.03
N VAL A 152 4.64 -16.94 -12.05
CA VAL A 152 5.41 -16.52 -13.23
C VAL A 152 4.68 -15.39 -13.98
N PHE A 153 3.38 -15.57 -14.24
CA PHE A 153 2.55 -14.54 -14.87
C PHE A 153 2.54 -13.24 -14.06
N SER A 154 2.41 -13.34 -12.73
CA SER A 154 2.46 -12.19 -11.81
C SER A 154 3.79 -11.43 -11.90
N ALA A 155 4.90 -12.15 -12.01
CA ALA A 155 6.23 -11.54 -12.15
C ALA A 155 6.38 -10.78 -13.48
N LEU A 156 5.85 -11.33 -14.58
CA LEU A 156 5.93 -10.72 -15.91
C LEU A 156 5.00 -9.51 -16.08
N THR A 157 3.82 -9.55 -15.45
CA THR A 157 2.79 -8.51 -15.60
C THR A 157 2.74 -7.50 -14.46
N ASN A 158 3.54 -7.71 -13.42
CA ASN A 158 3.49 -6.94 -12.15
C ASN A 158 2.08 -6.92 -11.54
N THR A 159 1.29 -7.98 -11.76
CA THR A 159 -0.09 -8.12 -11.28
C THR A 159 -0.24 -9.43 -10.52
N CYS A 160 -0.44 -9.35 -9.21
CA CYS A 160 -0.62 -10.53 -8.35
C CYS A 160 -2.10 -10.74 -8.00
N GLY A 161 -2.75 -11.76 -8.61
CA GLY A 161 -4.13 -12.12 -8.32
C GLY A 161 -4.33 -12.60 -6.87
N LEU A 162 -3.34 -13.33 -6.34
CA LEU A 162 -3.37 -13.82 -4.95
C LEU A 162 -3.29 -12.65 -3.95
N ALA A 163 -2.49 -11.62 -4.21
CA ALA A 163 -2.43 -10.43 -3.39
C ALA A 163 -3.77 -9.68 -3.39
N LYS A 164 -4.43 -9.56 -4.55
CA LYS A 164 -5.77 -8.96 -4.65
C LYS A 164 -6.82 -9.75 -3.87
N LEU A 165 -6.72 -11.08 -3.85
CA LEU A 165 -7.63 -11.93 -3.08
C LEU A 165 -7.37 -11.77 -1.57
N LEU A 166 -6.11 -11.81 -1.14
CA LEU A 166 -5.73 -11.62 0.25
C LEU A 166 -6.07 -10.22 0.78
N ALA A 167 -6.01 -9.18 -0.06
CA ALA A 167 -6.40 -7.82 0.30
C ALA A 167 -7.89 -7.72 0.71
N LYS A 168 -8.75 -8.63 0.23
CA LYS A 168 -10.18 -8.68 0.61
C LYS A 168 -10.45 -9.32 1.97
N LEU A 169 -9.44 -9.93 2.58
CA LEU A 169 -9.62 -10.53 3.90
C LEU A 169 -9.79 -9.44 4.98
N PRO A 170 -10.65 -9.66 5.99
CA PRO A 170 -10.98 -8.64 6.99
C PRO A 170 -9.75 -8.05 7.70
N HIS A 171 -8.75 -8.88 8.00
CA HIS A 171 -7.52 -8.44 8.68
C HIS A 171 -6.56 -7.60 7.80
N ASN A 172 -6.83 -7.53 6.50
CA ASN A 172 -6.06 -6.71 5.54
C ASN A 172 -6.82 -5.47 5.08
N GLN A 173 -8.06 -5.30 5.55
CA GLN A 173 -8.87 -4.11 5.28
C GLN A 173 -8.75 -3.12 6.45
N PRO A 174 -8.84 -1.80 6.19
CA PRO A 174 -8.92 -0.82 7.26
C PRO A 174 -10.18 -1.08 8.08
N GLU A 175 -10.09 -0.97 9.39
CA GLU A 175 -11.29 -0.83 10.19
C GLU A 175 -11.99 0.49 9.79
N ALA A 176 -13.31 0.48 9.70
CA ALA A 176 -14.09 1.67 9.31
C ALA A 176 -13.74 2.86 10.24
N THR A 177 -13.55 2.60 11.52
CA THR A 177 -13.15 3.59 12.53
C THR A 177 -11.79 4.24 12.21
N ASP A 178 -10.81 3.48 11.72
CA ASP A 178 -9.48 4.01 11.37
C ASP A 178 -9.53 4.90 10.13
N LEU A 179 -10.34 4.52 9.14
CA LEU A 179 -10.54 5.32 7.93
C LEU A 179 -11.27 6.62 8.26
N ASP A 180 -12.36 6.53 9.02
CA ASP A 180 -13.14 7.71 9.44
C ASP A 180 -12.30 8.67 10.28
N ALA A 181 -11.45 8.17 11.16
CA ALA A 181 -10.50 8.98 11.93
C ALA A 181 -9.48 9.67 11.02
N ALA A 182 -8.94 8.97 10.03
CA ALA A 182 -8.01 9.55 9.06
C ALA A 182 -8.69 10.65 8.21
N LEU A 183 -9.93 10.43 7.77
CA LEU A 183 -10.71 11.41 7.02
C LEU A 183 -11.06 12.63 7.86
N ALA A 184 -11.45 12.44 9.12
CA ALA A 184 -11.73 13.53 10.06
C ALA A 184 -10.48 14.39 10.32
N ALA A 185 -9.32 13.76 10.50
CA ALA A 185 -8.05 14.47 10.69
C ALA A 185 -7.63 15.30 9.46
N LEU A 186 -8.03 14.88 8.24
CA LEU A 186 -7.78 15.65 7.02
C LEU A 186 -8.76 16.82 6.84
N THR A 187 -9.89 16.82 7.51
CA THR A 187 -10.91 17.90 7.39
C THR A 187 -10.86 18.92 8.52
N GLY A 188 -10.32 18.56 9.69
CA GLY A 188 -10.15 19.46 10.86
C GLY A 188 -8.93 20.31 10.73
#